data_446270997af7afc9da6cf05f26a5f707
#
_entry.id   446270997af7afc9da6cf05f26a5f707
#
_cell.length_a   1.000
_cell.length_b   1.000
_cell.length_c   1.000
_cell.angle_alpha   90.00
_cell.angle_beta   90.00
_cell.angle_gamma   90.00
#
_symmetry.space_group_name_H-M   'P 1'
#
loop_
_entity.id
_entity.type
_entity.pdbx_description
1 polymer ?
#
loop_
_entity_poly.entity_id
_entity_poly.type
_entity_poly.pdbx_seq_one_letter_code
_entity_poly.pdbx_strand_id
1 'polypeptide(L)'
;MAEINYIRPQEGYQMKTLSSPADIVIGGAAAGVGKTFTLLLELLRHKDVDGFGSVIFRRTSPQISAEGGLWDTSDKVFSLVPGATPRRSSLEWDFYFGDKRTSKLKFSHLEYEKNIHDWQGSQIPFIGFDELTHFSKKMFFYLLTRNRSVCGVKPYVRATCNPDPDSWVAEFIEWWIDQETGYPIPEREGVLRYLVVDGNNYIWADTAQEAIEKAWHILEEQVTKSGIDPMHFVKSVTFISGSIYDNKALLNVDPAYLGNLMAQDEDTKAALLKGNWKVAISPKDIYNYYAFKGMFENKFEVRTGIKYITADIAMKGSDKFIVGVWDGFELIDIAIIPKSNGKDVIDTIETFCKSYGVENRHVVFDNDGVGSFVDGFIVGAIEFNNGASAENGENYANQKTQCYYRSGDNVEKGKYKISEKVANTMYDDKMTVRQRFMYERKAIKRDKTDFDGKLKILPKDQMKVFLSGQSPDLMDMFMMREKIELFKWEFSIG
;
A
#
# COMPACT_ATOMS: atom_id res chain seq x y z
N MET A 1 -47.56 -21.49 -7.02
CA MET A 1 -46.83 -21.16 -5.77
C MET A 1 -45.80 -20.14 -6.17
N ALA A 2 -45.81 -18.95 -5.53
CA ALA A 2 -44.77 -17.96 -5.81
C ALA A 2 -43.40 -18.52 -5.36
N GLU A 3 -42.41 -18.52 -6.23
CA GLU A 3 -41.05 -18.86 -5.83
C GLU A 3 -40.60 -17.88 -4.76
N ILE A 4 -40.27 -18.39 -3.58
CA ILE A 4 -39.75 -17.56 -2.49
C ILE A 4 -38.26 -17.36 -2.81
N ASN A 5 -37.90 -16.18 -3.32
CA ASN A 5 -36.52 -15.79 -3.53
C ASN A 5 -35.86 -15.46 -2.18
N TYR A 6 -34.88 -16.25 -1.78
CA TYR A 6 -34.12 -16.00 -0.57
C TYR A 6 -32.84 -15.24 -0.88
N ILE A 7 -32.62 -14.11 -0.19
CA ILE A 7 -31.32 -13.43 -0.13
C ILE A 7 -30.52 -14.14 0.96
N ARG A 8 -29.45 -14.83 0.59
CA ARG A 8 -28.58 -15.57 1.53
C ARG A 8 -27.12 -15.22 1.28
N PRO A 9 -26.30 -15.07 2.34
CA PRO A 9 -24.85 -15.01 2.20
C PRO A 9 -24.34 -16.35 1.68
N GLN A 10 -23.29 -16.30 0.87
CA GLN A 10 -22.57 -17.48 0.42
C GLN A 10 -21.63 -17.99 1.51
N GLU A 11 -21.36 -19.28 1.51
CA GLU A 11 -20.34 -19.90 2.37
C GLU A 11 -18.97 -19.28 2.12
N GLY A 12 -18.06 -19.39 3.08
CA GLY A 12 -16.74 -18.79 3.01
C GLY A 12 -16.75 -17.33 3.45
N TYR A 13 -16.21 -16.43 2.65
CA TYR A 13 -15.99 -15.03 2.98
C TYR A 13 -17.22 -14.29 3.54
N GLN A 14 -18.36 -14.38 2.84
CA GLN A 14 -19.57 -13.63 3.23
C GLN A 14 -20.09 -14.11 4.60
N MET A 15 -20.22 -15.42 4.77
CA MET A 15 -20.71 -15.99 6.01
C MET A 15 -19.75 -15.70 7.18
N LYS A 16 -18.44 -15.86 6.99
CA LYS A 16 -17.42 -15.54 8.01
C LYS A 16 -17.48 -14.07 8.43
N THR A 17 -17.60 -13.15 7.46
CA THR A 17 -17.68 -11.71 7.73
C THR A 17 -18.93 -11.36 8.52
N LEU A 18 -20.11 -11.85 8.09
CA LEU A 18 -21.38 -11.58 8.71
C LEU A 18 -21.52 -12.22 10.09
N SER A 19 -20.92 -13.39 10.34
CA SER A 19 -20.98 -14.08 11.63
C SER A 19 -19.95 -13.59 12.66
N SER A 20 -18.99 -12.74 12.24
CA SER A 20 -17.93 -12.28 13.13
C SER A 20 -18.46 -11.40 14.28
N PRO A 21 -18.10 -11.69 15.54
CA PRO A 21 -18.47 -10.89 16.71
C PRO A 21 -17.58 -9.64 16.90
N ALA A 22 -16.55 -9.46 16.07
CA ALA A 22 -15.60 -8.36 16.20
C ALA A 22 -16.27 -6.99 16.07
N ASP A 23 -15.79 -6.01 16.83
CA ASP A 23 -16.19 -4.60 16.69
C ASP A 23 -15.78 -4.07 15.31
N ILE A 24 -14.62 -4.49 14.81
CA ILE A 24 -14.07 -4.09 13.50
C ILE A 24 -13.69 -5.35 12.71
N VAL A 25 -14.28 -5.53 11.53
CA VAL A 25 -13.87 -6.57 10.58
C VAL A 25 -13.26 -5.92 9.35
N ILE A 26 -12.04 -6.33 9.01
CA ILE A 26 -11.39 -5.98 7.76
C ILE A 26 -11.51 -7.18 6.81
N GLY A 27 -12.35 -7.06 5.80
CA GLY A 27 -12.55 -8.04 4.75
C GLY A 27 -11.61 -7.76 3.59
N GLY A 28 -10.36 -8.20 3.70
CA GLY A 28 -9.32 -7.98 2.69
C GLY A 28 -9.21 -9.16 1.74
N ALA A 29 -10.08 -9.21 0.75
CA ALA A 29 -10.26 -10.38 -0.08
C ALA A 29 -9.96 -10.09 -1.56
N ALA A 30 -9.70 -11.14 -2.32
CA ALA A 30 -9.53 -11.12 -3.77
C ALA A 30 -10.73 -10.46 -4.51
N ALA A 31 -10.55 -10.15 -5.78
CA ALA A 31 -11.62 -9.61 -6.61
C ALA A 31 -12.74 -10.66 -6.83
N GLY A 32 -13.97 -10.19 -6.99
CA GLY A 32 -15.12 -11.06 -7.30
C GLY A 32 -15.69 -11.87 -6.12
N VAL A 33 -15.17 -11.74 -4.91
CA VAL A 33 -15.63 -12.52 -3.73
C VAL A 33 -17.02 -12.08 -3.19
N GLY A 34 -17.54 -10.94 -3.65
CA GLY A 34 -18.83 -10.40 -3.21
C GLY A 34 -18.73 -9.44 -2.02
N LYS A 35 -17.62 -8.72 -1.88
CA LYS A 35 -17.35 -7.77 -0.79
C LYS A 35 -18.47 -6.73 -0.59
N THR A 36 -18.81 -6.02 -1.64
CA THR A 36 -19.88 -4.99 -1.61
C THR A 36 -21.24 -5.57 -1.22
N PHE A 37 -21.57 -6.76 -1.75
CA PHE A 37 -22.79 -7.47 -1.40
C PHE A 37 -22.83 -7.81 0.10
N THR A 38 -21.70 -8.22 0.68
CA THR A 38 -21.58 -8.51 2.12
C THR A 38 -21.89 -7.28 2.99
N LEU A 39 -21.38 -6.09 2.61
CA LEU A 39 -21.69 -4.84 3.33
C LEU A 39 -23.19 -4.50 3.28
N LEU A 40 -23.86 -4.77 2.17
CA LEU A 40 -25.29 -4.52 2.03
C LEU A 40 -26.11 -5.50 2.91
N LEU A 41 -25.69 -6.75 3.00
CA LEU A 41 -26.36 -7.74 3.86
C LEU A 41 -26.27 -7.42 5.36
N GLU A 42 -25.20 -6.73 5.82
CA GLU A 42 -25.07 -6.33 7.23
C GLU A 42 -26.25 -5.48 7.70
N LEU A 43 -26.76 -4.58 6.84
CA LEU A 43 -27.92 -3.78 7.18
C LEU A 43 -29.16 -4.63 7.44
N LEU A 44 -29.38 -5.68 6.65
CA LEU A 44 -30.59 -6.50 6.74
C LEU A 44 -30.73 -7.19 8.09
N ARG A 45 -29.62 -7.40 8.80
CA ARG A 45 -29.61 -7.94 10.18
C ARG A 45 -30.39 -7.06 11.15
N HIS A 46 -30.37 -5.75 10.96
CA HIS A 46 -30.93 -4.77 11.88
C HIS A 46 -31.99 -3.88 11.22
N LYS A 47 -32.52 -4.28 10.05
CA LYS A 47 -33.47 -3.47 9.29
C LYS A 47 -34.75 -3.13 10.09
N ASP A 48 -35.18 -4.02 10.99
CA ASP A 48 -36.39 -3.85 11.80
C ASP A 48 -36.10 -3.22 13.18
N VAL A 49 -34.86 -2.83 13.48
CA VAL A 49 -34.49 -2.18 14.74
C VAL A 49 -34.76 -0.68 14.65
N ASP A 50 -35.63 -0.20 15.57
CA ASP A 50 -36.00 1.21 15.61
C ASP A 50 -34.79 2.13 15.89
N GLY A 51 -34.63 3.14 15.05
CA GLY A 51 -33.52 4.10 15.15
C GLY A 51 -32.17 3.58 14.66
N PHE A 52 -32.10 2.39 14.05
CA PHE A 52 -30.85 1.90 13.49
C PHE A 52 -30.44 2.70 12.22
N GLY A 53 -29.34 3.42 12.32
CA GLY A 53 -28.75 4.18 11.21
C GLY A 53 -27.45 3.56 10.73
N SER A 54 -27.26 3.50 9.44
CA SER A 54 -26.05 2.96 8.83
C SER A 54 -25.53 3.87 7.74
N VAL A 55 -24.21 3.91 7.57
CA VAL A 55 -23.54 4.63 6.49
C VAL A 55 -22.48 3.74 5.86
N ILE A 56 -22.52 3.60 4.55
CA ILE A 56 -21.45 2.95 3.78
C ILE A 56 -20.72 4.03 2.99
N PHE A 57 -19.40 4.09 3.18
CA PHE A 57 -18.52 5.06 2.55
C PHE A 57 -17.79 4.47 1.35
N ARG A 58 -17.71 5.24 0.27
CA ARG A 58 -16.80 5.09 -0.87
C ARG A 58 -15.88 6.30 -0.96
N ARG A 59 -14.79 6.20 -1.70
CA ARG A 59 -13.85 7.32 -1.82
C ARG A 59 -14.43 8.51 -2.58
N THR A 60 -15.15 8.27 -3.69
CA THR A 60 -15.71 9.33 -4.54
C THR A 60 -17.18 9.08 -4.85
N SER A 61 -17.92 10.17 -5.14
CA SER A 61 -19.34 10.09 -5.51
C SER A 61 -19.60 9.26 -6.78
N PRO A 62 -18.81 9.40 -7.88
CA PRO A 62 -19.00 8.56 -9.06
C PRO A 62 -18.89 7.06 -8.78
N GLN A 63 -18.04 6.64 -7.85
CA GLN A 63 -17.93 5.22 -7.48
C GLN A 63 -19.19 4.67 -6.79
N ILE A 64 -20.05 5.53 -6.23
CA ILE A 64 -21.33 5.13 -5.64
C ILE A 64 -22.39 4.99 -6.74
N SER A 65 -22.47 5.96 -7.65
CA SER A 65 -23.57 6.13 -8.60
C SER A 65 -23.31 5.61 -10.01
N ALA A 66 -22.08 5.16 -10.31
CA ALA A 66 -21.74 4.55 -11.61
C ALA A 66 -22.55 3.26 -11.84
N GLU A 67 -22.75 2.91 -13.09
CA GLU A 67 -23.38 1.64 -13.50
C GLU A 67 -22.61 0.44 -12.89
N GLY A 68 -23.34 -0.48 -12.27
CA GLY A 68 -22.75 -1.58 -11.51
C GLY A 68 -22.10 -1.19 -10.18
N GLY A 69 -22.18 0.08 -9.79
CA GLY A 69 -21.64 0.62 -8.55
C GLY A 69 -22.45 0.22 -7.31
N LEU A 70 -22.15 0.90 -6.20
CA LEU A 70 -22.74 0.57 -4.89
C LEU A 70 -24.24 0.79 -4.86
N TRP A 71 -24.73 1.86 -5.52
CA TRP A 71 -26.16 2.15 -5.62
C TRP A 71 -26.91 1.06 -6.42
N ASP A 72 -26.45 0.75 -7.63
CA ASP A 72 -27.10 -0.25 -8.47
C ASP A 72 -27.10 -1.64 -7.85
N THR A 73 -26.01 -2.00 -7.14
CA THR A 73 -25.95 -3.24 -6.39
C THR A 73 -26.98 -3.26 -5.26
N SER A 74 -27.14 -2.14 -4.54
CA SER A 74 -28.15 -2.01 -3.49
C SER A 74 -29.57 -2.09 -4.02
N ASP A 75 -29.86 -1.51 -5.21
CA ASP A 75 -31.16 -1.56 -5.85
C ASP A 75 -31.56 -3.01 -6.19
N LYS A 76 -30.62 -3.80 -6.70
CA LYS A 76 -30.84 -5.23 -6.96
C LYS A 76 -31.15 -6.05 -5.71
N VAL A 77 -30.56 -5.68 -4.56
CA VAL A 77 -30.74 -6.38 -3.29
C VAL A 77 -31.99 -5.90 -2.58
N PHE A 78 -32.13 -4.60 -2.37
CA PHE A 78 -33.16 -4.05 -1.47
C PHE A 78 -34.52 -3.91 -2.12
N SER A 79 -34.62 -3.83 -3.47
CA SER A 79 -35.92 -3.91 -4.12
C SER A 79 -36.67 -5.24 -3.90
N LEU A 80 -35.94 -6.28 -3.48
CA LEU A 80 -36.52 -7.57 -3.09
C LEU A 80 -36.91 -7.63 -1.60
N VAL A 81 -36.56 -6.61 -0.81
CA VAL A 81 -36.80 -6.58 0.64
C VAL A 81 -38.12 -5.86 0.96
N PRO A 82 -39.08 -6.51 1.56
CA PRO A 82 -40.35 -5.86 1.97
C PRO A 82 -40.09 -4.66 2.88
N GLY A 83 -40.73 -3.52 2.56
CA GLY A 83 -40.60 -2.29 3.33
C GLY A 83 -39.34 -1.45 2.97
N ALA A 84 -38.49 -1.87 2.03
CA ALA A 84 -37.40 -1.05 1.59
C ALA A 84 -37.88 0.01 0.57
N THR A 85 -37.50 1.26 0.78
CA THR A 85 -37.86 2.40 -0.09
C THR A 85 -36.63 3.22 -0.47
N PRO A 86 -36.32 3.37 -1.77
CA PRO A 86 -35.15 4.11 -2.20
C PRO A 86 -35.41 5.63 -2.22
N ARG A 87 -34.42 6.40 -1.79
CA ARG A 87 -34.31 7.85 -1.99
C ARG A 87 -33.09 8.17 -2.86
N ARG A 88 -33.25 8.08 -4.16
CA ARG A 88 -32.14 8.20 -5.12
C ARG A 88 -31.40 9.55 -5.04
N SER A 89 -32.12 10.65 -4.81
CA SER A 89 -31.52 11.99 -4.75
C SER A 89 -30.56 12.18 -3.56
N SER A 90 -30.79 11.49 -2.46
CA SER A 90 -29.93 11.53 -1.26
C SER A 90 -29.03 10.30 -1.09
N LEU A 91 -29.13 9.34 -2.03
CA LEU A 91 -28.44 8.05 -1.98
C LEU A 91 -28.74 7.30 -0.67
N GLU A 92 -30.01 7.23 -0.30
CA GLU A 92 -30.50 6.61 0.94
C GLU A 92 -31.52 5.53 0.65
N TRP A 93 -31.59 4.56 1.55
CA TRP A 93 -32.65 3.57 1.68
C TRP A 93 -33.30 3.72 3.04
N ASP A 94 -34.64 3.81 3.08
CA ASP A 94 -35.42 3.70 4.28
C ASP A 94 -36.06 2.30 4.36
N PHE A 95 -36.11 1.74 5.56
CA PHE A 95 -36.73 0.44 5.81
C PHE A 95 -37.90 0.62 6.79
N TYR A 96 -39.02 0.02 6.45
CA TYR A 96 -40.28 0.15 7.18
C TYR A 96 -40.74 -1.22 7.73
N PHE A 97 -41.22 -1.22 8.94
CA PHE A 97 -42.01 -2.31 9.51
C PHE A 97 -43.43 -1.79 9.75
N GLY A 98 -44.40 -2.26 8.95
CA GLY A 98 -45.68 -1.59 8.81
C GLY A 98 -45.52 -0.15 8.32
N ASP A 99 -46.17 0.80 8.95
CA ASP A 99 -46.11 2.22 8.60
C ASP A 99 -44.91 2.95 9.28
N LYS A 100 -44.19 2.28 10.15
CA LYS A 100 -43.07 2.88 10.88
C LYS A 100 -41.75 2.64 10.18
N ARG A 101 -41.00 3.75 9.90
CA ARG A 101 -39.61 3.64 9.50
C ARG A 101 -38.77 3.18 10.68
N THR A 102 -38.14 2.01 10.57
CA THR A 102 -37.27 1.42 11.60
C THR A 102 -35.83 1.77 11.43
N SER A 103 -35.30 1.62 10.21
CA SER A 103 -33.88 1.84 9.96
C SER A 103 -33.65 2.60 8.65
N LYS A 104 -32.41 3.04 8.46
CA LYS A 104 -31.96 3.66 7.21
C LYS A 104 -30.52 3.32 6.87
N LEU A 105 -30.22 3.26 5.58
CA LEU A 105 -28.86 3.22 5.04
C LEU A 105 -28.62 4.47 4.19
N LYS A 106 -27.48 5.09 4.39
CA LYS A 106 -26.97 6.17 3.55
C LYS A 106 -25.68 5.74 2.86
N PHE A 107 -25.55 5.98 1.56
CA PHE A 107 -24.27 5.94 0.90
C PHE A 107 -23.65 7.33 0.89
N SER A 108 -22.37 7.42 1.20
CA SER A 108 -21.64 8.70 1.22
C SER A 108 -20.21 8.54 0.74
N HIS A 109 -19.57 9.66 0.45
CA HIS A 109 -18.19 9.66 0.01
C HIS A 109 -17.32 10.57 0.88
N LEU A 110 -16.02 10.28 0.88
CA LEU A 110 -14.99 11.07 1.57
C LEU A 110 -13.80 11.26 0.62
N GLU A 111 -13.94 12.21 -0.30
CA GLU A 111 -12.91 12.45 -1.31
C GLU A 111 -11.64 13.06 -0.71
N TYR A 112 -11.81 13.98 0.26
CA TYR A 112 -10.71 14.68 0.93
C TYR A 112 -10.77 14.47 2.43
N GLU A 113 -9.62 14.54 3.12
CA GLU A 113 -9.59 14.39 4.59
C GLU A 113 -10.47 15.42 5.32
N LYS A 114 -10.57 16.63 4.79
CA LYS A 114 -11.43 17.68 5.39
C LYS A 114 -12.90 17.27 5.46
N ASN A 115 -13.37 16.37 4.59
CA ASN A 115 -14.77 15.92 4.58
C ASN A 115 -15.16 15.10 5.81
N ILE A 116 -14.20 14.65 6.62
CA ILE A 116 -14.51 13.99 7.89
C ILE A 116 -15.28 14.91 8.84
N HIS A 117 -15.07 16.22 8.76
CA HIS A 117 -15.73 17.22 9.61
C HIS A 117 -17.23 17.36 9.32
N ASP A 118 -17.68 17.00 8.10
CA ASP A 118 -19.11 16.97 7.74
C ASP A 118 -19.90 15.97 8.60
N TRP A 119 -19.21 15.04 9.24
CA TRP A 119 -19.76 14.01 10.13
C TRP A 119 -19.67 14.38 11.61
N GLN A 120 -19.25 15.59 11.94
CA GLN A 120 -19.21 16.06 13.32
C GLN A 120 -20.61 16.02 13.94
N GLY A 121 -20.74 15.45 15.16
CA GLY A 121 -22.02 15.30 15.83
C GLY A 121 -22.84 14.05 15.44
N SER A 122 -22.51 13.38 14.34
CA SER A 122 -23.23 12.20 13.89
C SER A 122 -23.14 11.02 14.86
N GLN A 123 -24.20 10.19 14.87
CA GLN A 123 -24.25 8.91 15.59
C GLN A 123 -24.58 7.83 14.57
N ILE A 124 -23.64 6.92 14.36
CA ILE A 124 -23.73 5.91 13.29
C ILE A 124 -23.48 4.53 13.90
N PRO A 125 -24.54 3.76 14.20
CA PRO A 125 -24.42 2.40 14.75
C PRO A 125 -23.60 1.45 13.88
N PHE A 126 -23.82 1.49 12.56
CA PHE A 126 -23.02 0.70 11.61
C PHE A 126 -22.32 1.58 10.60
N ILE A 127 -20.99 1.46 10.53
CA ILE A 127 -20.16 2.11 9.52
C ILE A 127 -19.59 1.03 8.59
N GLY A 128 -19.90 1.15 7.29
CA GLY A 128 -19.29 0.38 6.22
C GLY A 128 -18.21 1.20 5.49
N PHE A 129 -17.07 0.60 5.22
CA PHE A 129 -16.09 1.15 4.28
C PHE A 129 -15.98 0.19 3.10
N ASP A 130 -16.35 0.64 1.93
CA ASP A 130 -16.13 -0.13 0.70
C ASP A 130 -14.85 0.37 0.02
N GLU A 131 -13.87 -0.53 -0.17
CA GLU A 131 -12.49 -0.25 -0.56
C GLU A 131 -11.72 0.61 0.47
N LEU A 132 -11.55 0.08 1.69
CA LEU A 132 -10.88 0.78 2.80
C LEU A 132 -9.48 1.28 2.47
N THR A 133 -8.73 0.58 1.63
CA THR A 133 -7.38 0.98 1.18
C THR A 133 -7.35 2.33 0.46
N HIS A 134 -8.49 2.81 -0.03
CA HIS A 134 -8.60 4.13 -0.65
C HIS A 134 -8.72 5.27 0.37
N PHE A 135 -8.98 4.98 1.65
CA PHE A 135 -9.12 5.99 2.70
C PHE A 135 -7.82 6.16 3.48
N SER A 136 -7.57 7.38 3.96
CA SER A 136 -6.44 7.57 4.86
C SER A 136 -6.72 7.00 6.26
N LYS A 137 -5.64 6.64 6.99
CA LYS A 137 -5.71 6.23 8.39
C LYS A 137 -6.52 7.23 9.24
N LYS A 138 -6.29 8.52 9.03
CA LYS A 138 -7.00 9.60 9.73
C LYS A 138 -8.51 9.58 9.47
N MET A 139 -8.95 9.34 8.23
CA MET A 139 -10.38 9.23 7.90
C MET A 139 -11.04 8.09 8.68
N PHE A 140 -10.41 6.92 8.67
CA PHE A 140 -10.94 5.75 9.36
C PHE A 140 -11.08 5.99 10.87
N PHE A 141 -10.00 6.38 11.55
CA PHE A 141 -10.02 6.57 13.00
C PHE A 141 -10.89 7.73 13.46
N TYR A 142 -10.98 8.82 12.67
CA TYR A 142 -11.91 9.90 12.98
C TYR A 142 -13.35 9.39 12.95
N LEU A 143 -13.77 8.63 11.93
CA LEU A 143 -15.11 8.10 11.82
C LEU A 143 -15.45 7.07 12.92
N LEU A 144 -14.47 6.36 13.48
CA LEU A 144 -14.68 5.53 14.66
C LEU A 144 -15.21 6.35 15.85
N THR A 145 -14.84 7.64 15.96
CA THR A 145 -15.41 8.51 17.00
C THR A 145 -16.89 8.84 16.77
N ARG A 146 -17.41 8.57 15.56
CA ARG A 146 -18.83 8.72 15.19
C ARG A 146 -19.59 7.41 15.27
N ASN A 147 -18.90 6.30 15.45
CA ASN A 147 -19.51 4.97 15.61
C ASN A 147 -20.12 4.83 17.01
N ARG A 148 -21.33 5.34 17.15
CA ARG A 148 -22.11 5.42 18.38
C ARG A 148 -23.55 4.97 18.13
N SER A 149 -24.19 4.39 19.14
CA SER A 149 -25.55 3.87 19.04
C SER A 149 -26.38 4.24 20.27
N VAL A 150 -27.65 4.54 20.03
CA VAL A 150 -28.71 4.71 21.05
C VAL A 150 -29.87 3.77 20.78
N CYS A 151 -29.80 2.90 19.77
CA CYS A 151 -30.88 1.99 19.36
C CYS A 151 -30.76 0.58 19.97
N GLY A 152 -29.85 0.37 20.94
CA GLY A 152 -29.65 -0.93 21.59
C GLY A 152 -28.69 -1.88 20.82
N VAL A 153 -28.32 -1.56 19.58
CA VAL A 153 -27.30 -2.33 18.84
C VAL A 153 -25.91 -1.81 19.22
N LYS A 154 -25.00 -2.68 19.62
CA LYS A 154 -23.60 -2.31 19.86
C LYS A 154 -23.01 -1.73 18.56
N PRO A 155 -22.34 -0.55 18.59
CA PRO A 155 -21.75 0.02 17.40
C PRO A 155 -20.63 -0.86 16.82
N TYR A 156 -20.57 -1.01 15.49
CA TYR A 156 -19.57 -1.84 14.83
C TYR A 156 -19.20 -1.33 13.43
N VAL A 157 -18.08 -1.83 12.91
CA VAL A 157 -17.53 -1.47 11.61
C VAL A 157 -17.29 -2.71 10.77
N ARG A 158 -17.62 -2.62 9.49
CA ARG A 158 -17.24 -3.59 8.47
C ARG A 158 -16.54 -2.86 7.35
N ALA A 159 -15.34 -3.27 7.03
CA ALA A 159 -14.57 -2.67 5.96
C ALA A 159 -14.16 -3.74 4.95
N THR A 160 -14.28 -3.42 3.67
CA THR A 160 -13.85 -4.29 2.59
C THR A 160 -12.73 -3.63 1.80
N CYS A 161 -11.81 -4.39 1.24
CA CYS A 161 -10.78 -3.87 0.36
C CYS A 161 -10.16 -4.98 -0.50
N ASN A 162 -9.52 -4.55 -1.57
CA ASN A 162 -8.53 -5.36 -2.26
C ASN A 162 -7.18 -5.22 -1.56
N PRO A 163 -6.30 -6.22 -1.64
CA PRO A 163 -4.93 -6.09 -1.14
C PRO A 163 -4.22 -4.90 -1.78
N ASP A 164 -3.63 -4.07 -0.92
CA ASP A 164 -2.75 -2.97 -1.30
C ASP A 164 -1.63 -2.86 -0.25
N PRO A 165 -0.42 -3.34 -0.57
CA PRO A 165 0.71 -3.34 0.35
C PRO A 165 1.22 -1.93 0.70
N ASP A 166 0.86 -0.93 -0.10
CA ASP A 166 1.27 0.46 0.12
C ASP A 166 0.28 1.23 1.01
N SER A 167 -0.86 0.60 1.36
CA SER A 167 -1.86 1.20 2.25
C SER A 167 -1.52 1.00 3.73
N TRP A 168 -1.98 1.92 4.58
CA TRP A 168 -1.90 1.76 6.03
C TRP A 168 -2.65 0.51 6.54
N VAL A 169 -3.57 -0.01 5.74
CA VAL A 169 -4.32 -1.23 6.07
C VAL A 169 -3.40 -2.44 6.11
N ALA A 170 -2.41 -2.52 5.21
CA ALA A 170 -1.44 -3.62 5.20
C ALA A 170 -0.64 -3.69 6.51
N GLU A 171 -0.22 -2.53 7.06
CA GLU A 171 0.40 -2.43 8.39
C GLU A 171 -0.59 -2.82 9.50
N PHE A 172 -1.83 -2.35 9.41
CA PHE A 172 -2.85 -2.59 10.43
C PHE A 172 -3.22 -4.06 10.60
N ILE A 173 -3.17 -4.85 9.51
CA ILE A 173 -3.50 -6.28 9.49
C ILE A 173 -2.27 -7.19 9.44
N GLU A 174 -1.06 -6.66 9.59
CA GLU A 174 0.20 -7.40 9.40
C GLU A 174 0.27 -8.73 10.15
N TRP A 175 -0.31 -8.79 11.35
CA TRP A 175 -0.33 -10.00 12.17
C TRP A 175 -1.07 -11.18 11.50
N TRP A 176 -2.09 -10.90 10.67
CA TRP A 176 -2.84 -11.93 9.94
C TRP A 176 -2.18 -12.34 8.62
N ILE A 177 -1.14 -11.63 8.20
CA ILE A 177 -0.47 -11.83 6.91
C ILE A 177 0.91 -12.40 7.14
N ASP A 178 1.24 -13.46 6.42
CA ASP A 178 2.59 -14.00 6.38
C ASP A 178 3.55 -12.97 5.75
N GLN A 179 4.52 -12.54 6.54
CA GLN A 179 5.42 -11.45 6.16
C GLN A 179 6.49 -11.87 5.14
N GLU A 180 6.65 -13.15 4.83
CA GLU A 180 7.53 -13.63 3.78
C GLU A 180 6.79 -13.77 2.45
N THR A 181 5.61 -14.38 2.48
CA THR A 181 4.85 -14.71 1.28
C THR A 181 3.83 -13.65 0.87
N GLY A 182 3.34 -12.85 1.81
CA GLY A 182 2.29 -11.85 1.58
C GLY A 182 0.86 -12.40 1.57
N TYR A 183 0.68 -13.68 1.85
CA TYR A 183 -0.63 -14.30 1.92
C TYR A 183 -1.21 -14.31 3.34
N PRO A 184 -2.54 -14.33 3.48
CA PRO A 184 -3.18 -14.56 4.76
C PRO A 184 -2.74 -15.88 5.40
N ILE A 185 -2.49 -15.85 6.72
CA ILE A 185 -2.17 -17.04 7.51
C ILE A 185 -3.49 -17.74 7.85
N PRO A 186 -3.76 -18.96 7.37
CA PRO A 186 -5.06 -19.61 7.52
C PRO A 186 -5.48 -19.79 8.99
N GLU A 187 -4.53 -20.09 9.88
CA GLU A 187 -4.76 -20.32 11.31
C GLU A 187 -5.12 -19.03 12.07
N ARG A 188 -4.81 -17.87 11.48
CA ARG A 188 -5.11 -16.54 12.04
C ARG A 188 -6.36 -15.91 11.46
N GLU A 189 -6.91 -16.46 10.39
CA GLU A 189 -8.11 -15.93 9.76
C GLU A 189 -9.31 -15.97 10.71
N GLY A 190 -9.98 -14.84 10.89
CA GLY A 190 -11.11 -14.72 11.78
C GLY A 190 -10.77 -14.67 13.28
N VAL A 191 -9.50 -14.86 13.67
CA VAL A 191 -9.04 -14.74 15.04
C VAL A 191 -9.18 -13.29 15.50
N LEU A 192 -9.73 -13.08 16.69
CA LEU A 192 -9.86 -11.75 17.29
C LEU A 192 -8.55 -11.30 17.89
N ARG A 193 -8.16 -10.08 17.60
CA ARG A 193 -7.15 -9.33 18.34
C ARG A 193 -7.79 -8.11 18.98
N TYR A 194 -7.16 -7.62 20.03
CA TYR A 194 -7.70 -6.53 20.82
C TYR A 194 -6.77 -5.32 20.73
N LEU A 195 -7.38 -4.14 20.58
CA LEU A 195 -6.70 -2.91 20.25
C LEU A 195 -7.11 -1.79 21.21
N VAL A 196 -6.12 -1.11 21.77
CA VAL A 196 -6.28 0.23 22.34
C VAL A 196 -5.46 1.20 21.47
N VAL A 197 -6.06 2.32 21.10
CA VAL A 197 -5.42 3.34 20.25
C VAL A 197 -4.91 4.47 21.14
N ASP A 198 -3.61 4.76 21.05
CA ASP A 198 -2.95 5.91 21.68
C ASP A 198 -2.41 6.86 20.61
N GLY A 199 -3.16 7.88 20.27
CA GLY A 199 -2.81 8.81 19.19
C GLY A 199 -2.59 8.09 17.85
N ASN A 200 -1.34 7.99 17.41
CA ASN A 200 -0.96 7.27 16.20
C ASN A 200 -0.47 5.83 16.45
N ASN A 201 -0.37 5.41 17.71
CA ASN A 201 0.15 4.11 18.09
C ASN A 201 -0.98 3.11 18.34
N TYR A 202 -0.70 1.84 18.04
CA TYR A 202 -1.59 0.72 18.28
C TYR A 202 -1.04 -0.17 19.38
N ILE A 203 -1.79 -0.34 20.45
CA ILE A 203 -1.45 -1.29 21.52
C ILE A 203 -2.26 -2.55 21.28
N TRP A 204 -1.61 -3.55 20.66
CA TRP A 204 -2.21 -4.83 20.33
C TRP A 204 -2.02 -5.88 21.41
N ALA A 205 -3.05 -6.71 21.60
CA ALA A 205 -3.02 -7.86 22.50
C ALA A 205 -3.87 -9.01 21.97
N ASP A 206 -3.68 -10.20 22.53
CA ASP A 206 -4.45 -11.39 22.15
C ASP A 206 -5.74 -11.54 22.98
N THR A 207 -5.83 -10.83 24.11
CA THR A 207 -7.04 -10.72 24.93
C THR A 207 -7.34 -9.28 25.30
N ALA A 208 -8.61 -8.99 25.61
CA ALA A 208 -9.02 -7.66 26.04
C ALA A 208 -8.35 -7.25 27.36
N GLN A 209 -8.20 -8.22 28.28
CA GLN A 209 -7.54 -7.99 29.57
C GLN A 209 -6.06 -7.59 29.38
N GLU A 210 -5.35 -8.31 28.52
CA GLU A 210 -3.96 -7.99 28.18
C GLU A 210 -3.84 -6.60 27.51
N ALA A 211 -4.81 -6.24 26.65
CA ALA A 211 -4.82 -4.91 26.04
C ALA A 211 -4.98 -3.79 27.07
N ILE A 212 -5.82 -4.00 28.10
CA ILE A 212 -6.00 -3.07 29.20
C ILE A 212 -4.71 -2.96 30.01
N GLU A 213 -4.07 -4.08 30.35
CA GLU A 213 -2.82 -4.09 31.13
C GLU A 213 -1.70 -3.33 30.40
N LYS A 214 -1.49 -3.62 29.12
CA LYS A 214 -0.50 -2.91 28.29
C LYS A 214 -0.78 -1.42 28.14
N ALA A 215 -2.06 -1.05 28.08
CA ALA A 215 -2.50 0.33 27.88
C ALA A 215 -2.80 1.07 29.19
N TRP A 216 -2.58 0.47 30.35
CA TRP A 216 -2.99 1.04 31.63
C TRP A 216 -2.43 2.45 31.87
N HIS A 217 -1.21 2.70 31.47
CA HIS A 217 -0.52 3.98 31.59
C HIS A 217 -1.25 5.15 30.88
N ILE A 218 -2.14 4.87 29.91
CA ILE A 218 -2.98 5.87 29.22
C ILE A 218 -4.44 5.78 29.65
N LEU A 219 -4.90 4.65 30.17
CA LEU A 219 -6.29 4.42 30.56
C LEU A 219 -6.58 4.84 32.01
N GLU A 220 -5.61 4.74 32.91
CA GLU A 220 -5.77 4.93 34.37
C GLU A 220 -6.47 6.25 34.72
N GLU A 221 -6.02 7.36 34.13
CA GLU A 221 -6.61 8.67 34.39
C GLU A 221 -8.07 8.73 33.94
N GLN A 222 -8.38 8.17 32.77
CA GLN A 222 -9.75 8.19 32.22
C GLN A 222 -10.69 7.29 33.01
N VAL A 223 -10.23 6.09 33.36
CA VAL A 223 -10.98 5.13 34.18
C VAL A 223 -11.27 5.73 35.56
N THR A 224 -10.25 6.31 36.21
CA THR A 224 -10.38 6.91 37.54
C THR A 224 -11.35 8.09 37.54
N LYS A 225 -11.29 8.97 36.51
CA LYS A 225 -12.15 10.14 36.40
C LYS A 225 -13.59 9.81 36.03
N SER A 226 -13.80 8.85 35.16
CA SER A 226 -15.13 8.54 34.60
C SER A 226 -15.85 7.41 35.33
N GLY A 227 -15.14 6.54 36.04
CA GLY A 227 -15.69 5.29 36.60
C GLY A 227 -16.14 4.27 35.54
N ILE A 228 -15.77 4.48 34.27
CA ILE A 228 -16.14 3.59 33.15
C ILE A 228 -15.28 2.34 33.21
N ASP A 229 -15.91 1.16 33.00
CA ASP A 229 -15.17 -0.09 32.86
C ASP A 229 -14.12 0.00 31.73
N PRO A 230 -12.83 -0.28 32.01
CA PRO A 230 -11.76 -0.22 31.04
C PRO A 230 -12.00 -1.07 29.81
N MET A 231 -12.85 -2.10 29.86
CA MET A 231 -13.25 -2.88 28.69
C MET A 231 -13.89 -2.05 27.57
N HIS A 232 -14.50 -0.92 27.87
CA HIS A 232 -15.11 -0.04 26.87
C HIS A 232 -14.09 0.74 26.03
N PHE A 233 -12.83 0.81 26.45
CA PHE A 233 -11.76 1.44 25.69
C PHE A 233 -11.07 0.48 24.71
N VAL A 234 -11.35 -0.82 24.82
CA VAL A 234 -10.77 -1.85 23.95
C VAL A 234 -11.69 -2.12 22.77
N LYS A 235 -11.13 -2.27 21.59
CA LYS A 235 -11.82 -2.72 20.36
C LYS A 235 -11.33 -4.09 19.94
N SER A 236 -12.26 -4.99 19.66
CA SER A 236 -11.93 -6.25 19.00
C SER A 236 -11.85 -6.07 17.49
N VAL A 237 -10.79 -6.59 16.89
CA VAL A 237 -10.51 -6.50 15.46
C VAL A 237 -10.24 -7.89 14.90
N THR A 238 -10.71 -8.14 13.69
CA THR A 238 -10.33 -9.34 12.95
C THR A 238 -10.16 -9.06 11.47
N PHE A 239 -9.41 -9.94 10.82
CA PHE A 239 -9.20 -9.96 9.39
C PHE A 239 -9.82 -11.23 8.80
N ILE A 240 -10.52 -11.06 7.67
CA ILE A 240 -11.12 -12.17 6.91
C ILE A 240 -10.67 -12.06 5.47
N SER A 241 -10.02 -13.09 5.00
CA SER A 241 -9.65 -13.25 3.59
C SER A 241 -10.79 -13.92 2.81
N GLY A 242 -10.68 -13.92 1.50
CA GLY A 242 -11.61 -14.63 0.64
C GLY A 242 -11.09 -14.72 -0.78
N SER A 243 -11.53 -15.72 -1.49
CA SER A 243 -11.19 -15.95 -2.88
C SER A 243 -12.43 -15.91 -3.77
N ILE A 244 -12.22 -15.77 -5.09
CA ILE A 244 -13.34 -15.82 -6.05
C ILE A 244 -14.13 -17.14 -5.94
N TYR A 245 -13.50 -18.22 -5.48
CA TYR A 245 -14.14 -19.54 -5.32
C TYR A 245 -15.19 -19.55 -4.21
N ASP A 246 -15.19 -18.57 -3.31
CA ASP A 246 -16.24 -18.38 -2.32
C ASP A 246 -17.51 -17.78 -2.95
N ASN A 247 -17.44 -17.26 -4.18
CA ASN A 247 -18.56 -16.66 -4.89
C ASN A 247 -19.10 -17.58 -5.98
N LYS A 248 -19.72 -18.70 -5.57
CA LYS A 248 -20.30 -19.67 -6.50
C LYS A 248 -21.38 -19.05 -7.39
N ALA A 249 -22.13 -18.06 -6.89
CA ALA A 249 -23.16 -17.37 -7.66
C ALA A 249 -22.55 -16.64 -8.87
N LEU A 250 -21.47 -15.90 -8.67
CA LEU A 250 -20.75 -15.23 -9.77
C LEU A 250 -20.19 -16.24 -10.77
N LEU A 251 -19.52 -17.27 -10.30
CA LEU A 251 -18.91 -18.29 -11.16
C LEU A 251 -19.94 -19.07 -11.99
N ASN A 252 -21.16 -19.24 -11.47
CA ASN A 252 -22.24 -19.88 -12.21
C ASN A 252 -22.85 -18.98 -13.30
N VAL A 253 -22.90 -17.68 -13.06
CA VAL A 253 -23.49 -16.70 -14.01
C VAL A 253 -22.47 -16.23 -15.02
N ASP A 254 -21.23 -15.98 -14.60
CA ASP A 254 -20.15 -15.49 -15.45
C ASP A 254 -18.83 -16.24 -15.16
N PRO A 255 -18.67 -17.47 -15.65
CA PRO A 255 -17.41 -18.20 -15.50
C PRO A 255 -16.25 -17.56 -16.30
N ALA A 256 -16.54 -16.75 -17.32
CA ALA A 256 -15.52 -16.04 -18.10
C ALA A 256 -14.76 -15.01 -17.26
N TYR A 257 -15.37 -14.46 -16.23
CA TYR A 257 -14.70 -13.54 -15.29
C TYR A 257 -13.46 -14.18 -14.64
N LEU A 258 -13.54 -15.44 -14.23
CA LEU A 258 -12.36 -16.17 -13.72
C LEU A 258 -11.28 -16.31 -14.81
N GLY A 259 -11.69 -16.63 -16.05
CA GLY A 259 -10.78 -16.68 -17.20
C GLY A 259 -10.04 -15.36 -17.42
N ASN A 260 -10.75 -14.26 -17.34
CA ASN A 260 -10.18 -12.92 -17.47
C ASN A 260 -9.16 -12.61 -16.34
N LEU A 261 -9.42 -13.04 -15.11
CA LEU A 261 -8.44 -12.91 -14.00
C LEU A 261 -7.22 -13.81 -14.21
N MET A 262 -7.42 -15.02 -14.73
CA MET A 262 -6.32 -15.96 -15.02
C MET A 262 -5.45 -15.52 -16.19
N ALA A 263 -5.96 -14.71 -17.09
CA ALA A 263 -5.23 -14.16 -18.23
C ALA A 263 -4.31 -12.97 -17.86
N GLN A 264 -4.40 -12.47 -16.63
CA GLN A 264 -3.56 -11.36 -16.15
C GLN A 264 -2.10 -11.83 -15.91
N ASP A 265 -1.18 -10.87 -15.77
CA ASP A 265 0.18 -11.14 -15.34
C ASP A 265 0.23 -11.73 -13.91
N GLU A 266 1.38 -12.30 -13.52
CA GLU A 266 1.50 -13.02 -12.24
C GLU A 266 1.28 -12.11 -11.02
N ASP A 267 1.69 -10.84 -11.08
CA ASP A 267 1.48 -9.89 -9.99
C ASP A 267 -0.01 -9.57 -9.82
N THR A 268 -0.69 -9.30 -10.93
CA THR A 268 -2.14 -9.06 -10.96
C THR A 268 -2.91 -10.28 -10.45
N LYS A 269 -2.52 -11.49 -10.88
CA LYS A 269 -3.09 -12.74 -10.36
C LYS A 269 -2.84 -12.91 -8.86
N ALA A 270 -1.62 -12.63 -8.40
CA ALA A 270 -1.28 -12.77 -6.98
C ALA A 270 -2.16 -11.85 -6.10
N ALA A 271 -2.37 -10.61 -6.49
CA ALA A 271 -3.18 -9.69 -5.70
C ALA A 271 -4.69 -9.91 -5.90
N LEU A 272 -5.19 -9.93 -7.15
CA LEU A 272 -6.63 -9.94 -7.43
C LEU A 272 -7.26 -11.32 -7.35
N LEU A 273 -6.53 -12.39 -7.69
CA LEU A 273 -7.05 -13.74 -7.65
C LEU A 273 -6.70 -14.46 -6.34
N LYS A 274 -5.46 -14.29 -5.86
CA LYS A 274 -4.94 -15.02 -4.70
C LYS A 274 -4.92 -14.22 -3.41
N GLY A 275 -5.24 -12.91 -3.45
CA GLY A 275 -5.34 -12.05 -2.28
C GLY A 275 -3.99 -11.72 -1.61
N ASN A 276 -2.92 -11.56 -2.37
CA ASN A 276 -1.59 -11.26 -1.86
C ASN A 276 -1.45 -9.80 -1.41
N TRP A 277 -0.98 -9.57 -0.18
CA TRP A 277 -0.83 -8.26 0.44
C TRP A 277 0.58 -7.63 0.30
N LYS A 278 1.51 -8.31 -0.37
CA LYS A 278 2.85 -7.79 -0.64
C LYS A 278 3.08 -7.39 -2.09
N VAL A 279 2.17 -7.76 -2.95
CA VAL A 279 2.24 -7.42 -4.38
C VAL A 279 1.38 -6.20 -4.63
N ALA A 280 2.04 -5.05 -4.82
CA ALA A 280 1.36 -3.85 -5.31
C ALA A 280 1.12 -3.98 -6.80
N ILE A 281 -0.13 -3.88 -7.21
CA ILE A 281 -0.47 -3.71 -8.62
C ILE A 281 -0.70 -2.22 -8.85
N SER A 282 0.33 -1.55 -9.28
CA SER A 282 0.17 -0.20 -9.80
C SER A 282 0.74 -0.15 -11.21
N PRO A 283 -0.08 0.16 -12.23
CA PRO A 283 0.43 0.42 -13.58
C PRO A 283 1.41 1.59 -13.60
N LYS A 284 1.52 2.31 -12.49
CA LYS A 284 2.50 3.38 -12.28
C LYS A 284 3.86 2.89 -11.77
N ASP A 285 3.97 1.66 -11.25
CA ASP A 285 5.24 1.16 -10.74
C ASP A 285 6.25 0.99 -11.89
N ILE A 286 7.47 1.47 -11.67
CA ILE A 286 8.57 1.27 -12.63
C ILE A 286 9.23 -0.08 -12.38
N TYR A 287 9.26 -0.53 -11.12
CA TYR A 287 9.87 -1.80 -10.76
C TYR A 287 8.80 -2.81 -10.32
N ASN A 288 8.66 -3.87 -11.10
CA ASN A 288 7.87 -5.03 -10.72
C ASN A 288 8.37 -5.62 -9.39
N TYR A 289 7.46 -5.97 -8.48
CA TYR A 289 7.81 -6.44 -7.14
C TYR A 289 8.68 -7.71 -7.17
N TYR A 290 8.26 -8.73 -7.92
CA TYR A 290 8.96 -10.02 -7.96
C TYR A 290 10.30 -9.93 -8.68
N ALA A 291 10.36 -9.20 -9.77
CA ALA A 291 11.61 -8.97 -10.49
C ALA A 291 12.61 -8.21 -9.60
N PHE A 292 12.14 -7.19 -8.86
CA PHE A 292 12.97 -6.44 -7.93
C PHE A 292 13.44 -7.28 -6.74
N LYS A 293 12.54 -8.07 -6.14
CA LYS A 293 12.89 -9.04 -5.10
C LYS A 293 13.90 -10.06 -5.63
N GLY A 294 13.73 -10.49 -6.88
CA GLY A 294 14.60 -11.44 -7.55
C GLY A 294 16.08 -11.01 -7.62
N MET A 295 16.38 -9.70 -7.58
CA MET A 295 17.77 -9.23 -7.53
C MET A 295 18.56 -9.74 -6.34
N PHE A 296 17.90 -10.04 -5.23
CA PHE A 296 18.54 -10.58 -4.02
C PHE A 296 18.72 -12.10 -4.05
N GLU A 297 18.07 -12.77 -5.00
CA GLU A 297 18.04 -14.23 -5.15
C GLU A 297 18.62 -14.69 -6.50
N ASN A 298 19.03 -13.74 -7.33
CA ASN A 298 19.50 -14.00 -8.69
C ASN A 298 20.72 -14.93 -8.69
N LYS A 299 20.60 -16.05 -9.38
CA LYS A 299 21.65 -17.06 -9.52
C LYS A 299 22.47 -16.89 -10.81
N PHE A 300 22.03 -16.01 -11.70
CA PHE A 300 22.76 -15.75 -12.94
C PHE A 300 24.07 -15.01 -12.67
N GLU A 301 25.08 -15.31 -13.46
CA GLU A 301 26.33 -14.57 -13.42
C GLU A 301 26.15 -13.24 -14.18
N VAL A 302 26.23 -12.15 -13.44
CA VAL A 302 26.07 -10.79 -13.95
C VAL A 302 27.35 -9.95 -13.81
N ARG A 303 28.40 -10.55 -13.24
CA ARG A 303 29.72 -9.94 -13.11
C ARG A 303 30.43 -9.96 -14.44
N THR A 304 31.16 -8.90 -14.71
CA THR A 304 31.96 -8.74 -15.94
C THR A 304 33.46 -8.60 -15.66
N GLY A 305 33.83 -8.51 -14.38
CA GLY A 305 35.18 -8.18 -13.95
C GLY A 305 35.52 -6.67 -14.03
N ILE A 306 34.69 -5.90 -14.75
CA ILE A 306 34.81 -4.44 -14.80
C ILE A 306 34.00 -3.83 -13.67
N LYS A 307 34.67 -3.04 -12.84
CA LYS A 307 34.04 -2.45 -11.66
C LYS A 307 33.72 -0.99 -11.86
N TYR A 308 32.65 -0.56 -11.19
CA TYR A 308 32.09 0.78 -11.26
C TYR A 308 31.72 1.27 -9.87
N ILE A 309 31.65 2.58 -9.71
CA ILE A 309 31.13 3.24 -8.50
C ILE A 309 29.98 4.16 -8.87
N THR A 310 28.92 4.14 -8.08
CA THR A 310 27.83 5.15 -8.15
C THR A 310 27.68 5.81 -6.79
N ALA A 311 27.54 7.14 -6.75
CA ALA A 311 27.53 7.92 -5.53
C ALA A 311 26.38 8.94 -5.54
N ASP A 312 25.40 8.75 -4.65
CA ASP A 312 24.36 9.74 -4.36
C ASP A 312 24.83 10.62 -3.19
N ILE A 313 25.14 11.90 -3.49
CA ILE A 313 25.84 12.78 -2.57
C ILE A 313 24.87 13.66 -1.80
N ALA A 314 24.85 13.50 -0.48
CA ALA A 314 24.13 14.38 0.41
C ALA A 314 25.05 14.88 1.53
N MET A 315 24.99 16.17 1.84
CA MET A 315 25.70 16.83 2.95
C MET A 315 24.73 17.64 3.81
N LYS A 316 24.88 17.57 5.14
CA LYS A 316 24.17 18.43 6.09
C LYS A 316 22.63 18.45 5.96
N GLY A 317 21.98 17.32 5.75
CA GLY A 317 20.54 17.22 5.63
C GLY A 317 19.98 15.98 6.32
N SER A 318 18.75 15.61 5.96
CA SER A 318 18.09 14.35 6.31
C SER A 318 18.48 13.21 5.37
N ASP A 319 18.97 13.54 4.18
CA ASP A 319 19.34 12.59 3.12
C ASP A 319 20.74 12.03 3.41
N LYS A 320 20.99 10.77 3.07
CA LYS A 320 22.25 10.08 3.35
C LYS A 320 23.17 10.11 2.13
N PHE A 321 24.48 10.22 2.37
CA PHE A 321 25.46 9.96 1.34
C PHE A 321 25.64 8.46 1.16
N ILE A 322 25.38 7.94 -0.06
CA ILE A 322 25.43 6.53 -0.38
C ILE A 322 26.37 6.27 -1.56
N VAL A 323 27.29 5.34 -1.39
CA VAL A 323 28.21 4.90 -2.44
C VAL A 323 28.09 3.41 -2.64
N GLY A 324 27.79 2.98 -3.87
CA GLY A 324 27.72 1.58 -4.28
C GLY A 324 28.90 1.19 -5.17
N VAL A 325 29.49 0.02 -4.92
CA VAL A 325 30.52 -0.60 -5.77
C VAL A 325 29.90 -1.75 -6.54
N TRP A 326 30.08 -1.73 -7.85
CA TRP A 326 29.52 -2.70 -8.79
C TRP A 326 30.62 -3.54 -9.45
N ASP A 327 30.34 -4.82 -9.71
CA ASP A 327 31.05 -5.64 -10.67
C ASP A 327 30.06 -6.04 -11.78
N GLY A 328 30.22 -5.44 -12.97
CA GLY A 328 29.19 -5.53 -13.98
C GLY A 328 27.86 -4.95 -13.52
N PHE A 329 26.86 -5.80 -13.30
CA PHE A 329 25.54 -5.46 -12.77
C PHE A 329 25.28 -6.02 -11.36
N GLU A 330 26.29 -6.56 -10.69
CA GLU A 330 26.17 -6.96 -9.28
C GLU A 330 26.66 -5.86 -8.34
N LEU A 331 25.81 -5.40 -7.43
CA LEU A 331 26.19 -4.52 -6.34
C LEU A 331 26.92 -5.36 -5.27
N ILE A 332 28.27 -5.20 -5.19
CA ILE A 332 29.13 -6.05 -4.38
C ILE A 332 29.53 -5.43 -3.05
N ASP A 333 29.50 -4.10 -2.94
CA ASP A 333 29.76 -3.37 -1.70
C ASP A 333 28.99 -2.05 -1.64
N ILE A 334 28.80 -1.52 -0.44
CA ILE A 334 28.07 -0.28 -0.19
C ILE A 334 28.60 0.44 1.05
N ALA A 335 28.68 1.77 0.98
CA ALA A 335 28.86 2.63 2.15
C ALA A 335 27.64 3.55 2.31
N ILE A 336 27.16 3.68 3.54
CA ILE A 336 26.01 4.49 3.92
C ILE A 336 26.43 5.44 5.03
N ILE A 337 26.48 6.73 4.76
CA ILE A 337 26.97 7.75 5.67
C ILE A 337 25.83 8.71 6.01
N PRO A 338 25.29 8.68 7.24
CA PRO A 338 24.12 9.46 7.63
C PRO A 338 24.33 10.98 7.55
N LYS A 339 25.55 11.43 7.82
CA LYS A 339 25.96 12.85 7.71
C LYS A 339 27.38 12.90 7.20
N SER A 340 27.60 13.57 6.08
CA SER A 340 28.89 13.71 5.47
C SER A 340 29.31 15.18 5.31
N ASN A 341 30.58 15.41 5.13
CA ASN A 341 31.17 16.64 4.64
C ASN A 341 31.95 16.35 3.36
N GLY A 342 32.44 17.40 2.71
CA GLY A 342 33.16 17.22 1.42
C GLY A 342 34.38 16.29 1.49
N LYS A 343 35.09 16.29 2.65
CA LYS A 343 36.23 15.39 2.84
C LYS A 343 35.75 13.92 2.96
N ASP A 344 34.70 13.66 3.73
CA ASP A 344 34.15 12.32 3.88
C ASP A 344 33.73 11.74 2.53
N VAL A 345 33.15 12.58 1.65
CA VAL A 345 32.74 12.18 0.30
C VAL A 345 33.96 11.74 -0.53
N ILE A 346 34.98 12.59 -0.61
CA ILE A 346 36.18 12.30 -1.42
C ILE A 346 36.93 11.09 -0.85
N ASP A 347 37.22 11.08 0.45
CA ASP A 347 37.94 9.99 1.11
C ASP A 347 37.25 8.63 0.92
N THR A 348 35.90 8.59 0.95
CA THR A 348 35.12 7.35 0.74
C THR A 348 35.22 6.87 -0.70
N ILE A 349 34.99 7.76 -1.67
CA ILE A 349 35.07 7.38 -3.10
C ILE A 349 36.50 6.92 -3.45
N GLU A 350 37.54 7.66 -3.04
CA GLU A 350 38.92 7.28 -3.27
C GLU A 350 39.30 5.94 -2.61
N THR A 351 38.82 5.71 -1.38
CA THR A 351 39.04 4.44 -0.68
C THR A 351 38.44 3.28 -1.46
N PHE A 352 37.24 3.43 -2.00
CA PHE A 352 36.63 2.40 -2.84
C PHE A 352 37.35 2.25 -4.18
N CYS A 353 37.74 3.35 -4.83
CA CYS A 353 38.54 3.29 -6.06
C CYS A 353 39.81 2.47 -5.84
N LYS A 354 40.55 2.74 -4.76
CA LYS A 354 41.81 2.03 -4.42
C LYS A 354 41.55 0.56 -4.05
N SER A 355 40.55 0.30 -3.19
CA SER A 355 40.28 -1.05 -2.67
C SER A 355 39.75 -2.00 -3.74
N TYR A 356 39.03 -1.51 -4.72
CA TYR A 356 38.39 -2.32 -5.76
C TYR A 356 39.06 -2.18 -7.14
N GLY A 357 40.07 -1.31 -7.28
CA GLY A 357 40.75 -1.07 -8.55
C GLY A 357 39.84 -0.40 -9.58
N VAL A 358 39.01 0.56 -9.16
CA VAL A 358 38.11 1.30 -10.03
C VAL A 358 38.79 2.53 -10.56
N GLU A 359 38.82 2.67 -11.87
CA GLU A 359 39.35 3.89 -12.53
C GLU A 359 38.34 5.04 -12.38
N ASN A 360 38.82 6.29 -12.27
CA ASN A 360 37.97 7.45 -12.11
C ASN A 360 36.87 7.56 -13.18
N ARG A 361 37.19 7.23 -14.43
CA ARG A 361 36.19 7.21 -15.53
C ARG A 361 35.04 6.21 -15.35
N HIS A 362 35.12 5.34 -14.37
CA HIS A 362 34.09 4.38 -13.99
C HIS A 362 33.32 4.79 -12.72
N VAL A 363 33.57 6.02 -12.26
CA VAL A 363 32.84 6.61 -11.12
C VAL A 363 31.74 7.53 -11.65
N VAL A 364 30.52 7.32 -11.23
CA VAL A 364 29.37 8.20 -11.49
C VAL A 364 28.94 8.83 -10.17
N PHE A 365 28.77 10.13 -10.14
CA PHE A 365 28.37 10.84 -8.95
C PHE A 365 27.25 11.86 -9.23
N ASP A 366 26.33 12.04 -8.28
CA ASP A 366 25.32 13.09 -8.36
C ASP A 366 25.98 14.46 -8.28
N ASN A 367 25.88 15.22 -9.38
CA ASN A 367 26.47 16.57 -9.51
C ASN A 367 25.47 17.68 -9.13
N ASP A 368 24.23 17.38 -8.82
CA ASP A 368 23.24 18.38 -8.47
C ASP A 368 23.53 18.99 -7.07
N GLY A 369 23.64 20.30 -7.00
CA GLY A 369 23.80 21.01 -5.75
C GLY A 369 25.15 20.79 -5.07
N VAL A 370 25.17 19.97 -4.01
CA VAL A 370 26.36 19.79 -3.16
C VAL A 370 27.43 18.86 -3.75
N GLY A 371 27.11 18.07 -4.77
CA GLY A 371 28.06 17.14 -5.40
C GLY A 371 29.06 17.79 -6.37
N SER A 372 28.80 19.02 -6.81
CA SER A 372 29.58 19.70 -7.86
C SER A 372 31.10 19.92 -7.59
N PHE A 373 31.54 19.74 -6.35
CA PHE A 373 32.96 19.84 -6.02
C PHE A 373 33.77 18.60 -6.33
N VAL A 374 33.12 17.44 -6.55
CA VAL A 374 33.80 16.12 -6.73
C VAL A 374 34.63 16.08 -7.96
N ASP A 375 34.21 16.73 -9.06
CA ASP A 375 34.95 16.81 -10.31
C ASP A 375 36.39 17.36 -10.13
N GLY A 376 36.54 18.33 -9.22
CA GLY A 376 37.87 18.92 -8.92
C GLY A 376 38.83 17.96 -8.17
N PHE A 377 38.37 16.88 -7.58
CA PHE A 377 39.17 15.92 -6.81
C PHE A 377 39.27 14.56 -7.51
N ILE A 378 38.21 14.07 -8.13
CA ILE A 378 38.16 12.78 -8.82
C ILE A 378 38.11 13.05 -10.32
N VAL A 379 39.21 13.55 -10.84
CA VAL A 379 39.33 13.99 -12.23
C VAL A 379 39.00 12.85 -13.19
N GLY A 380 38.09 13.10 -14.13
CA GLY A 380 37.61 12.14 -15.12
C GLY A 380 36.42 11.27 -14.65
N ALA A 381 35.87 11.51 -13.46
CA ALA A 381 34.61 10.90 -13.04
C ALA A 381 33.43 11.44 -13.87
N ILE A 382 32.38 10.69 -13.96
CA ILE A 382 31.17 10.97 -14.76
C ILE A 382 30.17 11.72 -13.91
N GLU A 383 29.83 12.93 -14.31
CA GLU A 383 28.77 13.71 -13.67
C GLU A 383 27.37 13.16 -14.01
N PHE A 384 26.53 13.05 -13.02
CA PHE A 384 25.12 12.75 -13.17
C PHE A 384 24.30 13.98 -12.80
N ASN A 385 23.66 14.58 -13.80
CA ASN A 385 22.77 15.73 -13.60
C ASN A 385 21.32 15.28 -13.77
N ASN A 386 20.55 15.24 -12.69
CA ASN A 386 19.16 14.73 -12.66
C ASN A 386 18.26 15.40 -13.70
N GLY A 387 18.42 16.72 -13.89
CA GLY A 387 17.64 17.54 -14.81
C GLY A 387 18.13 17.56 -16.27
N ALA A 388 19.29 16.99 -16.58
CA ALA A 388 19.83 16.97 -17.94
C ALA A 388 18.87 16.30 -18.93
N SER A 389 18.97 16.64 -20.21
CA SER A 389 18.18 16.00 -21.26
C SER A 389 18.49 14.49 -21.34
N ALA A 390 17.46 13.71 -21.68
CA ALA A 390 17.66 12.29 -21.98
C ALA A 390 18.64 12.12 -23.15
N GLU A 391 19.51 11.13 -23.05
CA GLU A 391 20.51 10.81 -24.06
C GLU A 391 19.93 9.93 -25.18
N ASN A 392 20.66 9.86 -26.30
CA ASN A 392 20.34 9.00 -27.46
C ASN A 392 18.94 9.26 -28.08
N GLY A 393 18.37 10.45 -27.87
CA GLY A 393 17.05 10.81 -28.43
C GLY A 393 15.87 10.02 -27.84
N GLU A 394 16.05 9.32 -26.72
CA GLU A 394 15.00 8.55 -26.07
C GLU A 394 13.91 9.47 -25.48
N ASN A 395 12.66 9.00 -25.46
CA ASN A 395 11.49 9.81 -25.12
C ASN A 395 11.25 9.96 -23.61
N TYR A 396 12.25 10.42 -22.87
CA TYR A 396 12.17 10.72 -21.44
C TYR A 396 12.28 12.22 -21.15
N ALA A 397 11.67 12.68 -20.07
CA ALA A 397 11.66 14.08 -19.69
C ALA A 397 13.06 14.60 -19.31
N ASN A 398 13.86 13.77 -18.68
CA ASN A 398 15.21 14.08 -18.23
C ASN A 398 16.02 12.79 -18.02
N GLN A 399 17.32 12.94 -17.71
CA GLN A 399 18.27 11.85 -17.52
C GLN A 399 17.90 10.96 -16.31
N LYS A 400 17.43 11.54 -15.20
CA LYS A 400 16.96 10.79 -14.03
C LYS A 400 15.82 9.84 -14.42
N THR A 401 14.82 10.34 -15.12
CA THR A 401 13.72 9.53 -15.63
C THR A 401 14.20 8.40 -16.53
N GLN A 402 15.08 8.71 -17.48
CA GLN A 402 15.66 7.73 -18.39
C GLN A 402 16.34 6.59 -17.62
N CYS A 403 17.22 6.90 -16.66
CA CYS A 403 17.93 5.89 -15.90
C CYS A 403 16.98 5.04 -15.02
N TYR A 404 15.94 5.64 -14.43
CA TYR A 404 14.95 4.87 -13.69
C TYR A 404 14.16 3.88 -14.57
N TYR A 405 13.72 4.29 -15.75
CA TYR A 405 13.00 3.39 -16.66
C TYR A 405 13.92 2.27 -17.18
N ARG A 406 15.17 2.61 -17.58
CA ARG A 406 16.13 1.62 -18.05
C ARG A 406 16.52 0.61 -16.98
N SER A 407 16.73 1.06 -15.75
CA SER A 407 17.03 0.14 -14.63
C SER A 407 15.81 -0.73 -14.29
N GLY A 408 14.58 -0.21 -14.36
CA GLY A 408 13.36 -1.00 -14.22
C GLY A 408 13.28 -2.13 -15.25
N ASP A 409 13.45 -1.80 -16.54
CA ASP A 409 13.47 -2.77 -17.63
C ASP A 409 14.59 -3.81 -17.48
N ASN A 410 15.77 -3.40 -17.01
CA ASN A 410 16.89 -4.31 -16.79
C ASN A 410 16.71 -5.20 -15.55
N VAL A 411 16.03 -4.70 -14.50
CA VAL A 411 15.59 -5.52 -13.35
C VAL A 411 14.59 -6.58 -13.81
N GLU A 412 13.63 -6.21 -14.63
CA GLU A 412 12.61 -7.15 -15.14
C GLU A 412 13.25 -8.25 -16.01
N LYS A 413 14.32 -7.91 -16.75
CA LYS A 413 15.11 -8.87 -17.52
C LYS A 413 16.11 -9.72 -16.69
N GLY A 414 16.12 -9.54 -15.36
CA GLY A 414 17.01 -10.28 -14.45
C GLY A 414 18.50 -9.92 -14.57
N LYS A 415 18.83 -8.74 -15.11
CA LYS A 415 20.23 -8.32 -15.29
C LYS A 415 20.92 -7.87 -14.01
N TYR A 416 20.15 -7.42 -13.01
CA TYR A 416 20.70 -6.90 -11.76
C TYR A 416 20.77 -7.97 -10.67
N LYS A 417 21.78 -7.83 -9.82
CA LYS A 417 21.98 -8.64 -8.61
C LYS A 417 22.50 -7.79 -7.47
N ILE A 418 22.06 -8.08 -6.27
CA ILE A 418 22.58 -7.48 -5.03
C ILE A 418 23.20 -8.60 -4.21
N SER A 419 24.48 -8.47 -3.88
CA SER A 419 25.18 -9.49 -3.10
C SER A 419 24.56 -9.66 -1.71
N GLU A 420 24.69 -10.86 -1.15
CA GLU A 420 24.18 -11.13 0.20
C GLU A 420 24.83 -10.23 1.25
N LYS A 421 26.12 -9.92 1.10
CA LYS A 421 26.86 -8.96 1.94
C LYS A 421 26.14 -7.62 1.98
N VAL A 422 25.84 -7.05 0.82
CA VAL A 422 25.16 -5.75 0.69
C VAL A 422 23.73 -5.83 1.21
N ALA A 423 22.99 -6.85 0.84
CA ALA A 423 21.59 -7.04 1.26
C ALA A 423 21.42 -7.04 2.78
N ASN A 424 22.37 -7.63 3.50
CA ASN A 424 22.36 -7.77 4.95
C ASN A 424 23.04 -6.61 5.69
N THR A 425 23.69 -5.68 4.99
CA THR A 425 24.24 -4.46 5.59
C THR A 425 23.11 -3.64 6.23
N MET A 426 23.32 -3.11 7.44
CA MET A 426 22.36 -2.22 8.07
C MET A 426 22.33 -0.86 7.38
N TYR A 427 21.14 -0.44 6.95
CA TYR A 427 20.91 0.90 6.42
C TYR A 427 20.79 1.95 7.54
N ASP A 428 20.14 1.56 8.60
CA ASP A 428 19.99 2.30 9.87
C ASP A 428 19.75 1.32 11.02
N ASP A 429 19.41 1.81 12.21
CA ASP A 429 19.17 0.98 13.41
C ASP A 429 17.97 0.01 13.28
N LYS A 430 17.14 0.15 12.24
CA LYS A 430 15.87 -0.57 12.09
C LYS A 430 15.80 -1.45 10.84
N MET A 431 16.51 -1.10 9.78
CA MET A 431 16.36 -1.72 8.46
C MET A 431 17.70 -2.14 7.87
N THR A 432 17.71 -3.30 7.22
CA THR A 432 18.78 -3.71 6.32
C THR A 432 18.65 -2.97 4.96
N VAL A 433 19.73 -3.00 4.17
CA VAL A 433 19.72 -2.49 2.79
C VAL A 433 18.64 -3.17 1.95
N ARG A 434 18.45 -4.51 2.10
CA ARG A 434 17.35 -5.24 1.43
C ARG A 434 15.99 -4.64 1.75
N GLN A 435 15.70 -4.45 3.03
CA GLN A 435 14.42 -3.89 3.48
C GLN A 435 14.22 -2.46 2.99
N ARG A 436 15.28 -1.66 3.02
CA ARG A 436 15.23 -0.27 2.56
C ARG A 436 15.04 -0.17 1.04
N PHE A 437 15.70 -0.98 0.24
CA PHE A 437 15.46 -1.07 -1.20
C PHE A 437 14.01 -1.43 -1.51
N MET A 438 13.48 -2.47 -0.86
CA MET A 438 12.07 -2.86 -1.03
C MET A 438 11.10 -1.76 -0.62
N TYR A 439 11.46 -0.95 0.39
CA TYR A 439 10.65 0.19 0.83
C TYR A 439 10.72 1.36 -0.17
N GLU A 440 11.90 1.74 -0.63
CA GLU A 440 12.08 2.86 -1.57
C GLU A 440 11.49 2.57 -2.95
N ARG A 441 11.53 1.31 -3.42
CA ARG A 441 10.91 0.89 -4.67
C ARG A 441 9.49 1.43 -4.84
N LYS A 442 8.71 1.44 -3.77
CA LYS A 442 7.32 1.88 -3.76
C LYS A 442 7.10 3.32 -4.20
N ALA A 443 8.10 4.17 -4.01
CA ALA A 443 8.04 5.59 -4.34
C ALA A 443 8.39 5.85 -5.82
N ILE A 444 9.03 4.91 -6.50
CA ILE A 444 9.49 5.10 -7.88
C ILE A 444 8.35 4.73 -8.83
N LYS A 445 7.56 5.72 -9.18
CA LYS A 445 6.34 5.56 -10.00
C LYS A 445 6.37 6.46 -11.22
N ARG A 446 5.68 6.04 -12.27
CA ARG A 446 5.36 6.87 -13.45
C ARG A 446 4.45 8.02 -13.03
N ASP A 447 4.70 9.22 -13.51
CA ASP A 447 3.84 10.39 -13.21
C ASP A 447 2.46 10.21 -13.85
N LYS A 448 2.42 9.79 -15.13
CA LYS A 448 1.19 9.49 -15.87
C LYS A 448 1.35 8.17 -16.61
N THR A 449 0.27 7.38 -16.70
CA THR A 449 0.25 6.09 -17.40
C THR A 449 -0.14 6.22 -18.87
N ASP A 450 -0.97 7.22 -19.20
CA ASP A 450 -1.53 7.46 -20.55
C ASP A 450 -1.16 8.88 -21.03
N PHE A 451 0.04 9.04 -21.56
CA PHE A 451 0.51 10.35 -22.01
C PHE A 451 1.28 10.26 -23.32
N ASP A 452 0.83 10.99 -24.35
CA ASP A 452 1.48 11.09 -25.66
C ASP A 452 2.77 11.94 -25.68
N GLY A 453 3.23 12.38 -24.52
CA GLY A 453 4.43 13.20 -24.35
C GLY A 453 5.63 12.39 -23.85
N LYS A 454 6.65 13.12 -23.38
CA LYS A 454 7.84 12.51 -22.76
C LYS A 454 7.45 11.77 -21.47
N LEU A 455 7.95 10.56 -21.29
CA LEU A 455 7.80 9.78 -20.07
C LEU A 455 8.43 10.51 -18.87
N LYS A 456 7.75 10.45 -17.72
CA LYS A 456 8.15 11.11 -16.46
C LYS A 456 7.99 10.17 -15.29
N ILE A 457 8.82 10.38 -14.27
CA ILE A 457 8.60 9.82 -12.91
C ILE A 457 7.94 10.85 -12.01
N LEU A 458 7.38 10.40 -10.89
CA LEU A 458 6.84 11.31 -9.88
C LEU A 458 7.93 12.31 -9.42
N PRO A 459 7.55 13.57 -9.16
CA PRO A 459 8.45 14.55 -8.53
C PRO A 459 8.92 14.08 -7.15
N LYS A 460 10.14 14.50 -6.73
CA LYS A 460 10.77 14.10 -5.45
C LYS A 460 9.85 14.35 -4.25
N ASP A 461 9.11 15.45 -4.23
CA ASP A 461 8.18 15.76 -3.13
C ASP A 461 7.03 14.74 -3.02
N GLN A 462 6.54 14.25 -4.15
CA GLN A 462 5.53 13.20 -4.16
C GLN A 462 6.12 11.84 -3.78
N MET A 463 7.35 11.52 -4.20
CA MET A 463 8.05 10.32 -3.75
C MET A 463 8.22 10.30 -2.23
N LYS A 464 8.56 11.43 -1.61
CA LYS A 464 8.69 11.56 -0.15
C LYS A 464 7.40 11.24 0.61
N VAL A 465 6.23 11.45 0.00
CA VAL A 465 4.95 11.08 0.63
C VAL A 465 4.85 9.56 0.86
N PHE A 466 5.34 8.76 -0.10
CA PHE A 466 5.39 7.28 0.04
C PHE A 466 6.45 6.81 1.03
N LEU A 467 7.44 7.64 1.33
CA LEU A 467 8.59 7.32 2.18
C LEU A 467 8.57 8.04 3.53
N SER A 468 7.38 8.45 4.00
CA SER A 468 7.22 9.16 5.28
C SER A 468 8.13 10.39 5.42
N GLY A 469 8.29 11.14 4.34
CA GLY A 469 9.10 12.36 4.28
C GLY A 469 10.58 12.16 3.90
N GLN A 470 11.03 10.92 3.70
CA GLN A 470 12.42 10.61 3.34
C GLN A 470 12.64 10.58 1.83
N SER A 471 13.89 10.72 1.40
CA SER A 471 14.30 10.57 -0.01
C SER A 471 14.59 9.11 -0.37
N PRO A 472 14.49 8.73 -1.66
CA PRO A 472 14.85 7.39 -2.14
C PRO A 472 16.34 7.29 -2.45
N ASP A 473 17.21 7.55 -1.47
CA ASP A 473 18.66 7.70 -1.64
C ASP A 473 19.33 6.42 -2.19
N LEU A 474 18.90 5.22 -1.75
CA LEU A 474 19.39 3.95 -2.30
C LEU A 474 18.99 3.76 -3.76
N MET A 475 17.75 4.12 -4.11
CA MET A 475 17.25 3.98 -5.48
C MET A 475 17.88 5.04 -6.40
N ASP A 476 18.19 6.23 -5.90
CA ASP A 476 18.92 7.25 -6.64
C ASP A 476 20.35 6.77 -6.95
N MET A 477 21.08 6.21 -5.97
CA MET A 477 22.38 5.58 -6.19
C MET A 477 22.31 4.38 -7.17
N PHE A 478 21.26 3.55 -7.04
CA PHE A 478 21.07 2.36 -7.87
C PHE A 478 20.87 2.69 -9.35
N MET A 479 19.96 3.63 -9.67
CA MET A 479 19.63 3.96 -11.06
C MET A 479 20.79 4.63 -11.81
N MET A 480 21.73 5.31 -11.10
CA MET A 480 22.91 5.92 -11.71
C MET A 480 23.81 4.88 -12.41
N ARG A 481 23.69 3.59 -12.08
CA ARG A 481 24.42 2.53 -12.76
C ARG A 481 24.11 2.51 -14.27
N GLU A 482 22.90 2.91 -14.68
CA GLU A 482 22.52 3.00 -16.10
C GLU A 482 23.26 4.11 -16.86
N LYS A 483 23.74 5.14 -16.18
CA LYS A 483 24.52 6.21 -16.82
C LYS A 483 25.75 5.67 -17.55
N ILE A 484 26.42 4.68 -16.97
CA ILE A 484 27.57 4.02 -17.56
C ILE A 484 27.24 3.33 -18.88
N GLU A 485 26.05 2.71 -18.94
CA GLU A 485 25.60 2.01 -20.15
C GLU A 485 25.24 2.98 -21.29
N LEU A 486 24.86 4.23 -20.96
CA LEU A 486 24.60 5.27 -21.96
C LEU A 486 25.87 5.76 -22.63
N PHE A 487 27.01 5.74 -21.93
CA PHE A 487 28.31 6.14 -22.49
C PHE A 487 29.00 5.07 -23.37
N LYS A 488 28.67 3.79 -23.24
CA LYS A 488 29.35 2.70 -23.96
C LYS A 488 29.16 2.70 -25.48
N TRP A 489 28.19 3.46 -26.00
CA TRP A 489 27.88 3.49 -27.43
C TRP A 489 28.79 4.38 -28.28
N GLU A 490 29.57 5.27 -27.68
CA GLU A 490 30.46 6.17 -28.43
C GLU A 490 31.77 5.50 -28.91
N PHE A 491 32.09 4.28 -28.48
CA PHE A 491 33.37 3.61 -28.74
C PHE A 491 33.29 2.36 -29.61
N SER A 492 32.21 2.13 -30.34
CA SER A 492 32.08 0.93 -31.19
C SER A 492 32.29 1.19 -32.70
N ILE A 493 32.87 2.30 -33.09
CA ILE A 493 33.29 2.57 -34.49
C ILE A 493 34.74 3.05 -34.49
N GLY A 494 35.64 2.11 -34.65
CA GLY A 494 37.05 2.33 -34.93
C GLY A 494 37.61 1.09 -35.54
#